data_fc48d5f7059bf1d0114dc82bbb1b6ca5
#
_entry.id   fc48d5f7059bf1d0114dc82bbb1b6ca5
#
_cell.length_a   1.000
_cell.length_b   1.000
_cell.length_c   1.000
_cell.angle_alpha   90.00
_cell.angle_beta   90.00
_cell.angle_gamma   90.00
#
_symmetry.space_group_name_H-M   'P 1'
#
loop_
_entity.id
_entity.type
_entity.pdbx_description
1 polymer ?
#
loop_
_entity_poly.entity_id
_entity_poly.type
_entity_poly.pdbx_seq_one_letter_code
_entity_poly.pdbx_strand_id
1 'polypeptide(L)' 'MAHWFTQHEHGGFPVERAALGSCDLSILHIGGEWLWLVRQHGRDVAEGAARDVHHARREAEAVAVRLATPETPEI' A
#
# COMPACT_ATOMS: atom_id res chain seq x y z
N MET A 1 12.46 0.23 -3.57
CA MET A 1 11.75 0.47 -2.35
C MET A 1 10.82 1.64 -2.48
N ALA A 2 9.64 1.55 -1.94
CA ALA A 2 8.67 2.61 -2.09
C ALA A 2 9.05 3.83 -1.25
N HIS A 3 8.70 4.98 -1.72
CA HIS A 3 8.97 6.22 -1.02
C HIS A 3 7.65 6.68 -0.41
N TRP A 4 7.56 6.57 0.89
CA TRP A 4 6.31 6.88 1.58
C TRP A 4 6.26 8.34 2.00
N PHE A 5 5.09 8.94 1.91
CA PHE A 5 4.87 10.31 2.37
C PHE A 5 3.49 10.40 2.99
N THR A 6 3.29 11.38 3.85
CA THR A 6 2.03 11.55 4.53
C THR A 6 1.21 12.62 3.83
N GLN A 7 -0.06 12.31 3.60
CA GLN A 7 -0.97 13.22 2.97
C GLN A 7 -2.17 13.38 3.88
N HIS A 8 -2.67 14.61 4.02
CA HIS A 8 -3.84 14.83 4.84
C HIS A 8 -5.05 14.91 3.94
N GLU A 9 -6.00 14.02 4.19
CA GLU A 9 -7.20 13.98 3.39
C GLU A 9 -8.23 14.95 3.93
N HIS A 10 -9.37 15.00 3.30
CA HIS A 10 -10.47 15.78 3.77
C HIS A 10 -10.80 15.34 5.18
N GLY A 11 -10.98 16.25 6.07
CA GLY A 11 -11.27 15.90 7.44
C GLY A 11 -10.02 15.79 8.29
N GLY A 12 -8.85 15.96 7.68
CA GLY A 12 -7.63 16.00 8.45
C GLY A 12 -7.00 14.67 8.84
N PHE A 13 -7.52 13.57 8.33
CA PHE A 13 -6.93 12.28 8.65
C PHE A 13 -5.63 12.09 7.87
N PRO A 14 -4.55 11.77 8.54
CA PRO A 14 -3.31 11.52 7.82
C PRO A 14 -3.36 10.16 7.14
N VAL A 15 -2.96 10.12 5.91
CA VAL A 15 -2.90 8.89 5.14
C VAL A 15 -1.49 8.79 4.61
N GLU A 16 -0.83 7.65 4.80
CA GLU A 16 0.48 7.46 4.21
C GLU A 16 0.27 6.91 2.82
N ARG A 17 1.01 7.42 1.88
CA ARG A 17 0.89 7.01 0.50
C ARG A 17 2.23 6.76 -0.12
N ALA A 18 2.27 5.86 -1.08
CA ALA A 18 3.47 5.58 -1.85
C ALA A 18 3.06 5.01 -3.19
N ALA A 19 3.96 5.05 -4.13
CA ALA A 19 3.73 4.44 -5.43
C ALA A 19 4.85 3.46 -5.67
N LEU A 20 4.52 2.32 -6.23
CA LEU A 20 5.51 1.33 -6.53
C LEU A 20 5.07 0.59 -7.79
N GLY A 21 5.81 0.78 -8.88
CA GLY A 21 5.40 0.22 -10.16
C GLY A 21 4.08 0.84 -10.59
N SER A 22 3.12 0.03 -10.91
CA SER A 22 1.81 0.51 -11.33
C SER A 22 0.84 0.56 -10.16
N CYS A 23 1.33 0.39 -8.94
CA CYS A 23 0.47 0.33 -7.78
C CYS A 23 0.53 1.60 -6.95
N ASP A 24 -0.61 1.95 -6.37
CA ASP A 24 -0.70 3.04 -5.42
C ASP A 24 -0.97 2.40 -4.07
N LEU A 25 -0.19 2.77 -3.09
CA LEU A 25 -0.28 2.18 -1.75
C LEU A 25 -0.79 3.24 -0.78
N SER A 26 -1.66 2.82 0.13
CA SER A 26 -2.20 3.72 1.13
C SER A 26 -2.22 3.03 2.48
N ILE A 27 -1.98 3.77 3.55
CA ILE A 27 -2.05 3.24 4.89
C ILE A 27 -2.81 4.22 5.77
N LEU A 28 -3.80 3.69 6.49
CA LEU A 28 -4.60 4.46 7.42
C LEU A 28 -4.47 3.87 8.80
N HIS A 29 -4.41 4.71 9.82
CA HIS A 29 -4.35 4.23 11.20
C HIS A 29 -5.73 4.46 11.82
N ILE A 30 -6.47 3.40 12.02
CA ILE A 30 -7.82 3.49 12.54
C ILE A 30 -8.02 2.47 13.64
N GLY A 31 -8.48 2.93 14.78
CA GLY A 31 -8.81 2.02 15.87
C GLY A 31 -7.66 1.17 16.35
N GLY A 32 -6.48 1.70 16.32
CA GLY A 32 -5.31 0.95 16.76
C GLY A 32 -4.75 0.00 15.73
N GLU A 33 -5.34 -0.04 14.55
CA GLU A 33 -4.83 -0.88 13.51
C GLU A 33 -4.32 -0.05 12.36
N TRP A 34 -3.36 -0.59 11.65
CA TRP A 34 -2.80 0.08 10.48
C TRP A 34 -3.31 -0.67 9.26
N LEU A 35 -4.29 -0.06 8.58
CA LEU A 35 -4.94 -0.68 7.43
C LEU A 35 -4.20 -0.28 6.18
N TRP A 36 -3.84 -1.24 5.36
CA TRP A 36 -3.14 -0.93 4.13
C TRP A 36 -3.96 -1.37 2.93
N LEU A 37 -3.79 -0.65 1.85
CA LEU A 37 -4.53 -0.88 0.64
C LEU A 37 -3.61 -0.75 -0.55
N VAL A 38 -3.72 -1.66 -1.49
CA VAL A 38 -2.98 -1.60 -2.73
C VAL A 38 -3.97 -1.44 -3.87
N ARG A 39 -3.75 -0.43 -4.69
CA ARG A 39 -4.58 -0.15 -5.83
C ARG A 39 -3.76 -0.25 -7.08
N GLN A 40 -4.32 -0.83 -8.12
CA GLN A 40 -3.63 -0.92 -9.38
C GLN A 40 -4.61 -0.58 -10.47
N HIS A 41 -4.24 0.35 -11.34
CA HIS A 41 -5.09 0.80 -12.44
C HIS A 41 -6.49 1.23 -11.95
N GLY A 42 -6.51 1.93 -10.82
CA GLY A 42 -7.76 2.44 -10.29
C GLY A 42 -8.62 1.43 -9.56
N ARG A 43 -8.12 0.21 -9.37
CA ARG A 43 -8.88 -0.82 -8.69
C ARG A 43 -8.18 -1.28 -7.44
N ASP A 44 -8.96 -1.55 -6.39
CA ASP A 44 -8.41 -2.10 -5.16
C ASP A 44 -8.10 -3.56 -5.41
N VAL A 45 -6.84 -3.93 -5.29
CA VAL A 45 -6.42 -5.30 -5.58
C VAL A 45 -6.01 -6.07 -4.35
N ALA A 46 -5.71 -5.39 -3.24
CA ALA A 46 -5.35 -6.07 -2.01
C ALA A 46 -5.49 -5.12 -0.84
N GLU A 47 -5.75 -5.67 0.33
CA GLU A 47 -5.84 -4.87 1.53
C GLU A 47 -5.58 -5.75 2.73
N GLY A 48 -5.26 -5.15 3.84
CA GLY A 48 -4.99 -5.89 5.05
C GLY A 48 -4.82 -4.98 6.23
N ALA A 49 -4.48 -5.56 7.37
CA ALA A 49 -4.27 -4.81 8.59
C ALA A 49 -3.00 -5.29 9.26
N ALA A 50 -2.30 -4.40 9.92
CA ALA A 50 -1.07 -4.74 10.61
C ALA A 50 -1.04 -4.04 11.96
N ARG A 51 -0.17 -4.51 12.86
CA ARG A 51 -0.06 -3.94 14.17
C ARG A 51 0.65 -2.63 14.18
N ASP A 52 1.54 -2.39 13.29
CA ASP A 52 2.29 -1.14 13.28
C ASP A 52 2.54 -0.73 11.83
N VAL A 53 3.00 0.49 11.67
CA VAL A 53 3.14 1.08 10.36
C VAL A 53 4.23 0.38 9.55
N HIS A 54 5.27 -0.12 10.21
CA HIS A 54 6.35 -0.78 9.47
C HIS A 54 5.86 -2.07 8.83
N HIS A 55 5.09 -2.85 9.57
CA HIS A 55 4.52 -4.06 9.02
C HIS A 55 3.53 -3.74 7.91
N ALA A 56 2.71 -2.71 8.09
CA ALA A 56 1.75 -2.32 7.06
C ALA A 56 2.46 -1.94 5.77
N ARG A 57 3.52 -1.14 5.88
CA ARG A 57 4.28 -0.74 4.70
C ARG A 57 4.90 -1.94 4.02
N ARG A 58 5.47 -2.84 4.81
CA ARG A 58 6.13 -4.00 4.26
C ARG A 58 5.16 -4.92 3.56
N GLU A 59 3.99 -5.12 4.14
CA GLU A 59 2.99 -5.98 3.53
C GLU A 59 2.46 -5.37 2.23
N ALA A 60 2.17 -4.09 2.24
CA ALA A 60 1.70 -3.42 1.04
C ALA A 60 2.74 -3.44 -0.06
N GLU A 61 4.01 -3.20 0.32
CA GLU A 61 5.08 -3.21 -0.66
C GLU A 61 5.30 -4.60 -1.24
N ALA A 62 5.18 -5.62 -0.42
CA ALA A 62 5.36 -6.99 -0.89
C ALA A 62 4.32 -7.34 -1.94
N VAL A 63 3.08 -6.92 -1.72
CA VAL A 63 2.03 -7.16 -2.70
C VAL A 63 2.33 -6.38 -3.98
N ALA A 64 2.72 -5.12 -3.85
CA ALA A 64 2.99 -4.29 -5.02
C ALA A 64 4.14 -4.83 -5.83
N VAL A 65 5.18 -5.32 -5.18
CA VAL A 65 6.31 -5.90 -5.88
C VAL A 65 5.87 -7.13 -6.66
N ARG A 66 5.05 -7.95 -6.03
CA ARG A 66 4.57 -9.14 -6.69
C ARG A 66 3.74 -8.79 -7.92
N LEU A 67 2.92 -7.75 -7.83
CA LEU A 67 2.10 -7.34 -8.95
C LEU A 67 2.90 -6.61 -10.01
N ALA A 68 3.92 -5.91 -9.60
CA ALA A 68 4.73 -5.17 -10.56
C ALA A 68 5.71 -6.06 -11.32
N THR A 69 6.06 -7.20 -10.75
CA THR A 69 6.99 -8.10 -11.40
C THR A 69 6.26 -8.93 -12.41
N PRO A 70 6.61 -8.86 -13.64
CA PRO A 70 5.89 -9.61 -14.63
C PRO A 70 6.11 -11.07 -14.41
N GLU A 71 5.06 -11.87 -14.49
CA GLU A 71 5.14 -13.20 -14.39
C GLU A 71 5.83 -13.65 -15.50
N THR A 72 6.89 -14.16 -15.50
CA THR A 72 7.61 -14.61 -16.58
C THR A 72 7.22 -15.93 -16.92
N PRO A 73 6.61 -16.13 -17.88
CA PRO A 73 6.20 -17.42 -18.20
C PRO A 73 7.40 -18.10 -18.56
N GLU A 74 7.64 -18.95 -18.25
CA GLU A 74 8.62 -19.56 -18.49
C GLU A 74 8.66 -19.96 -19.62
N ILE A 75 8.94 -20.00 -20.32
CA ILE A 75 9.05 -20.31 -21.51
C ILE A 75 9.51 -21.50 -21.77
#